data_ba412a5b2fda1a58065790a7176bccfe
#
_entry.id   ba412a5b2fda1a58065790a7176bccfe
#
_cell.length_a   1.000
_cell.length_b   1.000
_cell.length_c   1.000
_cell.angle_alpha   90.00
_cell.angle_beta   90.00
_cell.angle_gamma   90.00
#
_symmetry.space_group_name_H-M   'P 1'
#
loop_
_entity.id
_entity.type
_entity.pdbx_description
1 polymer ?
#
loop_
_entity_poly.entity_id
_entity_poly.type
_entity_poly.pdbx_seq_one_letter_code
_entity_poly.pdbx_strand_id
1 'polypeptide(L)'
;MDNNLLSALIAAGSACLGAFIPSLFSYLGKKKEFKNDKAAKIEAIRREEYGKYIEALQIMVNNSNKDNFLLLQESTNKLLLFAGPELCTTINEYYNKLVESANQKRPMSLEEQTKYQTDIFNAMRKELGISTKELKKTSMIRA
;
A
#
# COMPACT_ATOMS: atom_id res chain seq x y z
N MET A 1 9.25 -14.12 18.62
CA MET A 1 9.81 -13.27 17.56
C MET A 1 10.47 -12.08 18.21
N ASP A 2 11.73 -11.85 17.94
CA ASP A 2 12.45 -10.70 18.53
C ASP A 2 11.85 -9.39 18.00
N ASN A 3 11.17 -8.66 18.89
CA ASN A 3 10.55 -7.39 18.58
C ASN A 3 11.56 -6.36 18.00
N ASN A 4 12.83 -6.49 18.37
CA ASN A 4 13.90 -5.63 17.88
C ASN A 4 14.23 -5.88 16.40
N LEU A 5 14.15 -7.12 15.94
CA LEU A 5 14.39 -7.46 14.53
C LEU A 5 13.24 -6.97 13.63
N LEU A 6 12.00 -7.08 14.13
CA LEU A 6 10.83 -6.57 13.43
C LEU A 6 10.88 -5.05 13.32
N SER A 7 11.21 -4.35 14.43
CA SER A 7 11.38 -2.89 14.45
C SER A 7 12.48 -2.43 13.50
N ALA A 8 13.61 -3.13 13.46
CA ALA A 8 14.73 -2.79 12.57
C ALA A 8 14.39 -2.97 11.09
N LEU A 9 13.69 -4.06 10.73
CA LEU A 9 13.23 -4.32 9.37
C LEU A 9 12.20 -3.30 8.90
N ILE A 10 11.31 -2.89 9.80
CA ILE A 10 10.28 -1.91 9.57
C ILE A 10 10.89 -0.50 9.39
N ALA A 11 11.84 -0.13 10.26
CA ALA A 11 12.55 1.14 10.17
C ALA A 11 13.36 1.26 8.86
N ALA A 12 14.03 0.18 8.45
CA ALA A 12 14.75 0.15 7.18
C ALA A 12 13.81 0.27 5.96
N GLY A 13 12.65 -0.38 6.01
CA GLY A 13 11.65 -0.29 4.95
C GLY A 13 11.04 1.11 4.79
N SER A 14 10.70 1.77 5.90
CA SER A 14 10.12 3.10 5.88
C SER A 14 11.10 4.21 5.46
N ALA A 15 12.38 4.06 5.77
CA ALA A 15 13.42 4.99 5.32
C ALA A 15 13.62 4.95 3.79
N CYS A 16 13.57 3.76 3.18
CA CYS A 16 13.65 3.61 1.73
C CYS A 16 12.44 4.25 1.02
N LEU A 17 11.23 4.12 1.58
CA LEU A 17 10.00 4.67 1.00
C LEU A 17 10.02 6.22 0.94
N GLY A 18 10.53 6.88 1.98
CA GLY A 18 10.58 8.34 2.04
C GLY A 18 11.50 8.99 1.01
N ALA A 19 12.58 8.30 0.60
CA ALA A 19 13.57 8.82 -0.34
C ALA A 19 13.22 8.59 -1.82
N PHE A 20 12.50 7.50 -2.14
CA PHE A 20 12.20 7.12 -3.52
C PHE A 20 11.00 7.83 -4.13
N ILE A 21 9.99 8.18 -3.34
CA ILE A 21 8.72 8.73 -3.84
C ILE A 21 8.91 10.06 -4.59
N PRO A 22 9.62 11.08 -4.06
CA PRO A 22 9.76 12.36 -4.74
C PRO A 22 10.54 12.28 -6.06
N SER A 23 11.60 11.45 -6.12
CA SER A 23 12.43 11.31 -7.32
C SER A 23 11.71 10.59 -8.46
N LEU A 24 10.83 9.64 -8.13
CA LEU A 24 10.03 8.93 -9.12
C LEU A 24 8.94 9.81 -9.73
N PHE A 25 8.27 10.62 -8.93
CA PHE A 25 7.28 11.59 -9.42
C PHE A 25 7.90 12.63 -10.31
N SER A 26 9.11 13.12 -9.98
CA SER A 26 9.87 14.04 -10.83
C SER A 26 10.24 13.42 -12.19
N TYR A 27 10.64 12.13 -12.19
CA TYR A 27 10.96 11.40 -13.40
C TYR A 27 9.73 11.12 -14.29
N LEU A 28 8.62 10.74 -13.70
CA LEU A 28 7.36 10.49 -14.40
C LEU A 28 6.73 11.79 -14.95
N GLY A 29 6.89 12.90 -14.24
CA GLY A 29 6.40 14.22 -14.68
C GLY A 29 7.13 14.79 -15.91
N LYS A 30 8.39 14.42 -16.13
CA LYS A 30 9.21 14.89 -17.26
C LYS A 30 8.99 14.11 -18.57
N LYS A 31 8.33 12.96 -18.54
CA LYS A 31 8.10 12.10 -19.70
C LYS A 31 6.68 12.16 -20.28
N LYS A 32 6.06 13.34 -20.29
CA LYS A 32 4.71 13.54 -20.87
C LYS A 32 4.63 13.28 -22.40
N GLU A 33 5.74 13.01 -23.08
CA GLU A 33 5.81 12.94 -24.55
C GLU A 33 5.81 11.53 -25.16
N PHE A 34 5.80 10.45 -24.36
CA PHE A 34 5.72 9.09 -24.89
C PHE A 34 4.28 8.55 -24.77
N LYS A 35 3.51 8.88 -25.80
CA LYS A 35 2.05 8.65 -25.94
C LYS A 35 1.60 7.19 -25.88
N ASN A 36 0.37 7.04 -25.40
CA ASN A 36 -0.61 5.95 -25.50
C ASN A 36 -0.15 4.51 -25.17
N ASP A 37 0.84 3.94 -25.80
CA ASP A 37 1.27 2.54 -25.55
C ASP A 37 1.96 2.37 -24.19
N LYS A 38 2.72 3.39 -23.76
CA LYS A 38 3.36 3.38 -22.44
C LYS A 38 2.36 3.60 -21.31
N ALA A 39 1.38 4.47 -21.52
CA ALA A 39 0.32 4.70 -20.53
C ALA A 39 -0.51 3.43 -20.29
N ALA A 40 -0.85 2.68 -21.36
CA ALA A 40 -1.54 1.41 -21.25
C ALA A 40 -0.71 0.34 -20.52
N LYS A 41 0.60 0.29 -20.77
CA LYS A 41 1.52 -0.62 -20.06
C LYS A 41 1.64 -0.28 -18.59
N ILE A 42 1.76 1.01 -18.24
CA ILE A 42 1.81 1.46 -16.85
C ILE A 42 0.51 1.13 -16.13
N GLU A 43 -0.63 1.32 -16.77
CA GLU A 43 -1.93 0.98 -16.20
C GLU A 43 -2.07 -0.53 -15.95
N ALA A 44 -1.60 -1.37 -16.89
CA ALA A 44 -1.59 -2.82 -16.71
C ALA A 44 -0.71 -3.24 -15.51
N ILE A 45 0.48 -2.64 -15.38
CA ILE A 45 1.37 -2.87 -14.22
C ILE A 45 0.71 -2.41 -12.91
N ARG A 46 0.05 -1.24 -12.92
CA ARG A 46 -0.69 -0.76 -11.74
C ARG A 46 -1.75 -1.76 -11.29
N ARG A 47 -2.57 -2.25 -12.21
CA ARG A 47 -3.60 -3.25 -11.90
C ARG A 47 -3.01 -4.51 -11.29
N GLU A 48 -1.91 -4.99 -11.84
CA GLU A 48 -1.20 -6.17 -11.33
C GLU A 48 -0.64 -5.93 -9.93
N GLU A 49 0.08 -4.84 -9.72
CA GLU A 49 0.70 -4.53 -8.42
C GLU A 49 -0.33 -4.19 -7.35
N TYR A 50 -1.43 -3.54 -7.71
CA TYR A 50 -2.55 -3.31 -6.79
C TYR A 50 -3.21 -4.62 -6.35
N GLY A 51 -3.39 -5.56 -7.28
CA GLY A 51 -3.89 -6.90 -6.98
C GLY A 51 -2.99 -7.67 -6.02
N LYS A 52 -1.68 -7.65 -6.26
CA LYS A 52 -0.68 -8.29 -5.38
C LYS A 52 -0.67 -7.68 -3.98
N TYR A 53 -0.78 -6.35 -3.88
CA TYR A 53 -0.86 -5.69 -2.59
C TYR A 53 -2.11 -6.10 -1.80
N ILE A 54 -3.25 -6.13 -2.45
CA ILE A 54 -4.53 -6.55 -1.84
C ILE A 54 -4.43 -7.99 -1.34
N GLU A 55 -3.86 -8.88 -2.14
CA GLU A 55 -3.63 -10.28 -1.75
C GLU A 55 -2.70 -10.39 -0.53
N ALA A 56 -1.56 -9.70 -0.57
CA ALA A 56 -0.62 -9.68 0.56
C ALA A 56 -1.23 -9.10 1.83
N LEU A 57 -2.03 -8.04 1.70
CA LEU A 57 -2.76 -7.44 2.82
C LEU A 57 -3.79 -8.43 3.41
N GLN A 58 -4.54 -9.12 2.57
CA GLN A 58 -5.50 -10.11 3.00
C GLN A 58 -4.83 -11.27 3.74
N ILE A 59 -3.71 -11.77 3.23
CA ILE A 59 -2.93 -12.82 3.88
C ILE A 59 -2.43 -12.36 5.24
N MET A 60 -1.88 -11.15 5.34
CA MET A 60 -1.35 -10.60 6.59
C MET A 60 -2.45 -10.36 7.63
N VAL A 61 -3.61 -9.85 7.23
CA VAL A 61 -4.76 -9.61 8.13
C VAL A 61 -5.33 -10.93 8.68
N ASN A 62 -5.36 -11.97 7.84
CA ASN A 62 -5.87 -13.29 8.26
C ASN A 62 -4.87 -14.08 9.11
N ASN A 63 -3.58 -13.88 8.90
CA ASN A 63 -2.52 -14.59 9.62
C ASN A 63 -1.30 -13.67 9.79
N SER A 64 -1.31 -12.88 10.85
CA SER A 64 -0.23 -11.95 11.19
C SER A 64 1.00 -12.70 11.68
N ASN A 65 1.98 -12.85 10.82
CA ASN A 65 3.30 -13.38 11.15
C ASN A 65 4.39 -12.59 10.39
N LYS A 66 5.65 -12.86 10.71
CA LYS A 66 6.80 -12.16 10.12
C LYS A 66 6.85 -12.30 8.59
N ASP A 67 6.63 -13.51 8.08
CA ASP A 67 6.75 -13.78 6.64
C ASP A 67 5.66 -13.07 5.84
N ASN A 68 4.43 -13.08 6.36
CA ASN A 68 3.29 -12.38 5.76
C ASN A 68 3.46 -10.86 5.84
N PHE A 69 4.09 -10.34 6.90
CA PHE A 69 4.42 -8.94 7.03
C PHE A 69 5.49 -8.51 6.01
N LEU A 70 6.52 -9.33 5.80
CA LEU A 70 7.54 -9.08 4.78
C LEU A 70 6.95 -9.12 3.36
N LEU A 71 6.01 -10.03 3.10
CA LEU A 71 5.29 -10.10 1.83
C LEU A 71 4.47 -8.81 1.60
N LEU A 72 3.78 -8.31 2.62
CA LEU A 72 3.07 -7.05 2.55
C LEU A 72 4.01 -5.87 2.30
N GLN A 73 5.16 -5.84 2.97
CA GLN A 73 6.17 -4.81 2.78
C GLN A 73 6.72 -4.81 1.35
N GLU A 74 7.04 -5.98 0.80
CA GLU A 74 7.50 -6.11 -0.59
C GLU A 74 6.45 -5.61 -1.58
N SER A 75 5.20 -6.05 -1.42
CA SER A 75 4.09 -5.62 -2.28
C SER A 75 3.81 -4.13 -2.16
N THR A 76 3.92 -3.56 -0.96
CA THR A 76 3.81 -2.12 -0.72
C THR A 76 4.89 -1.34 -1.47
N ASN A 77 6.14 -1.76 -1.36
CA ASN A 77 7.25 -1.11 -2.05
C ASN A 77 7.07 -1.10 -3.57
N LYS A 78 6.67 -2.22 -4.15
CA LYS A 78 6.40 -2.32 -5.58
C LYS A 78 5.24 -1.43 -6.03
N LEU A 79 4.15 -1.43 -5.26
CA LEU A 79 2.98 -0.61 -5.55
C LEU A 79 3.31 0.88 -5.53
N LEU A 80 4.09 1.35 -4.56
CA LEU A 80 4.47 2.76 -4.43
C LEU A 80 5.27 3.29 -5.63
N LEU A 81 5.89 2.42 -6.42
CA LEU A 81 6.55 2.82 -7.67
C LEU A 81 5.57 3.31 -8.73
N PHE A 82 4.32 2.88 -8.68
CA PHE A 82 3.32 3.15 -9.74
C PHE A 82 2.09 3.91 -9.23
N ALA A 83 1.92 4.01 -7.91
CA ALA A 83 0.78 4.67 -7.30
C ALA A 83 0.86 6.19 -7.37
N GLY A 84 -0.27 6.85 -7.49
CA GLY A 84 -0.39 8.29 -7.41
C GLY A 84 -0.22 8.82 -5.97
N PRO A 85 -0.09 10.15 -5.79
CA PRO A 85 0.23 10.75 -4.49
C PRO A 85 -0.79 10.44 -3.40
N GLU A 86 -2.07 10.46 -3.73
CA GLU A 86 -3.16 10.20 -2.77
C GLU A 86 -3.09 8.77 -2.24
N LEU A 87 -2.93 7.80 -3.13
CA LEU A 87 -2.80 6.40 -2.74
C LEU A 87 -1.51 6.14 -1.95
N CYS A 88 -0.39 6.74 -2.35
CA CYS A 88 0.88 6.65 -1.61
C CYS A 88 0.73 7.14 -0.18
N THR A 89 0.07 8.28 0.02
CA THR A 89 -0.17 8.86 1.36
C THR A 89 -1.01 7.92 2.20
N THR A 90 -2.13 7.45 1.67
CA THR A 90 -3.05 6.57 2.39
C THR A 90 -2.40 5.24 2.79
N ILE A 91 -1.62 4.64 1.88
CA ILE A 91 -0.91 3.38 2.15
C ILE A 91 0.19 3.58 3.19
N ASN A 92 0.95 4.67 3.11
CA ASN A 92 1.99 4.97 4.10
C ASN A 92 1.41 5.19 5.50
N GLU A 93 0.30 5.91 5.60
CA GLU A 93 -0.39 6.11 6.88
C GLU A 93 -0.85 4.78 7.48
N TYR A 94 -1.47 3.93 6.67
CA TYR A 94 -1.90 2.61 7.12
C TYR A 94 -0.74 1.71 7.52
N TYR A 95 0.32 1.68 6.71
CA TYR A 95 1.53 0.91 7.02
C TYR A 95 2.14 1.35 8.34
N ASN A 96 2.30 2.67 8.56
CA ASN A 96 2.82 3.20 9.80
C ASN A 96 1.96 2.84 11.02
N LYS A 97 0.64 2.82 10.85
CA LYS A 97 -0.29 2.38 11.90
C LYS A 97 -0.17 0.89 12.21
N LEU A 98 0.03 0.05 11.21
CA LEU A 98 0.28 -1.38 11.41
C LEU A 98 1.59 -1.60 12.17
N VAL A 99 2.63 -0.86 11.84
CA VAL A 99 3.94 -0.89 12.53
C VAL A 99 3.80 -0.45 13.98
N GLU A 100 3.15 0.67 14.22
CA GLU A 100 2.90 1.20 15.57
C GLU A 100 2.13 0.18 16.42
N SER A 101 1.09 -0.39 15.86
CA SER A 101 0.29 -1.44 16.50
C SER A 101 1.12 -2.67 16.87
N ALA A 102 2.01 -3.12 15.97
CA ALA A 102 2.91 -4.25 16.23
C ALA A 102 3.92 -3.94 17.33
N ASN A 103 4.52 -2.73 17.33
CA ASN A 103 5.50 -2.31 18.33
C ASN A 103 4.91 -2.12 19.72
N GLN A 104 3.71 -1.57 19.80
CA GLN A 104 3.01 -1.32 21.07
C GLN A 104 2.27 -2.56 21.58
N LYS A 105 2.28 -3.67 20.84
CA LYS A 105 1.46 -4.88 21.11
C LYS A 105 -0.02 -4.54 21.31
N ARG A 106 -0.48 -3.49 20.68
CA ARG A 106 -1.85 -3.01 20.75
C ARG A 106 -2.52 -3.18 19.38
N PRO A 107 -3.43 -4.12 19.24
CA PRO A 107 -4.07 -4.33 17.95
C PRO A 107 -4.86 -3.09 17.52
N MET A 108 -4.79 -2.77 16.25
CA MET A 108 -5.63 -1.74 15.65
C MET A 108 -7.10 -2.15 15.75
N SER A 109 -7.98 -1.22 16.05
CA SER A 109 -9.42 -1.51 16.12
C SER A 109 -9.97 -1.92 14.75
N LEU A 110 -11.04 -2.70 14.77
CA LEU A 110 -11.73 -3.11 13.53
C LEU A 110 -12.20 -1.89 12.72
N GLU A 111 -12.68 -0.86 13.40
CA GLU A 111 -13.15 0.37 12.78
C GLU A 111 -12.02 1.12 12.06
N GLU A 112 -10.87 1.28 12.70
CA GLU A 112 -9.68 1.90 12.10
C GLU A 112 -9.18 1.10 10.90
N GLN A 113 -9.08 -0.22 11.01
CA GLN A 113 -8.67 -1.08 9.90
C GLN A 113 -9.62 -0.96 8.71
N THR A 114 -10.93 -1.00 8.98
CA THR A 114 -11.95 -0.87 7.94
C THR A 114 -11.86 0.48 7.24
N LYS A 115 -11.63 1.56 8.00
CA LYS A 115 -11.47 2.91 7.44
C LYS A 115 -10.27 2.97 6.48
N TYR A 116 -9.09 2.57 6.92
CA TYR A 116 -7.88 2.60 6.09
C TYR A 116 -8.01 1.73 4.83
N GLN A 117 -8.55 0.54 4.97
CA GLN A 117 -8.77 -0.36 3.83
C GLN A 117 -9.77 0.23 2.83
N THR A 118 -10.85 0.83 3.31
CA THR A 118 -11.82 1.51 2.45
C THR A 118 -11.19 2.68 1.70
N ASP A 119 -10.41 3.50 2.37
CA ASP A 119 -9.71 4.65 1.77
C ASP A 119 -8.72 4.20 0.70
N ILE A 120 -7.97 3.12 0.96
CA ILE A 120 -7.04 2.52 -0.01
C ILE A 120 -7.79 2.02 -1.25
N PHE A 121 -8.88 1.28 -1.08
CA PHE A 121 -9.67 0.79 -2.20
C PHE A 121 -10.27 1.91 -3.03
N ASN A 122 -10.80 2.94 -2.38
CA ASN A 122 -11.36 4.09 -3.08
C ASN A 122 -10.29 4.84 -3.88
N ALA A 123 -9.10 5.03 -3.31
CA ALA A 123 -7.97 5.64 -4.01
C ALA A 123 -7.51 4.79 -5.22
N MET A 124 -7.39 3.47 -5.06
CA MET A 124 -7.07 2.56 -6.16
C MET A 124 -8.10 2.61 -7.29
N ARG A 125 -9.39 2.58 -6.96
CA ARG A 125 -10.48 2.65 -7.94
C ARG A 125 -10.46 3.97 -8.70
N LYS A 126 -10.21 5.07 -8.00
CA LYS A 126 -10.10 6.40 -8.60
C LYS A 126 -8.94 6.47 -9.60
N GLU A 127 -7.77 5.96 -9.24
CA GLU A 127 -6.60 5.94 -10.13
C GLU A 127 -6.78 5.03 -11.35
N LEU A 128 -7.50 3.93 -11.20
CA LEU A 128 -7.82 3.01 -12.30
C LEU A 128 -9.03 3.45 -13.13
N GLY A 129 -9.69 4.55 -12.77
CA GLY A 129 -10.86 5.05 -13.49
C GLY A 129 -12.07 4.09 -13.47
N ILE A 130 -12.14 3.18 -12.50
CA ILE A 130 -13.16 2.12 -12.47
C ILE A 130 -14.54 2.65 -12.07
N SER A 131 -14.61 3.60 -11.15
CA SER A 131 -15.87 4.17 -10.68
C SER A 131 -15.66 5.44 -9.87
N THR A 132 -16.55 6.41 -10.06
CA THR A 132 -16.64 7.62 -9.22
C THR A 132 -17.45 7.38 -7.94
N LYS A 133 -18.18 6.25 -7.85
CA LYS A 133 -18.97 5.93 -6.67
C LYS A 133 -18.08 5.31 -5.60
N GLU A 134 -17.90 6.02 -4.51
CA GLU A 134 -17.11 5.55 -3.37
C GLU A 134 -17.73 4.34 -2.69
N LEU A 135 -16.87 3.44 -2.23
CA LEU A 135 -17.26 2.37 -1.32
C LEU A 135 -17.50 2.98 0.06
N LYS A 136 -18.61 2.63 0.69
CA LYS A 136 -18.94 3.17 2.01
C LYS A 136 -18.15 2.50 3.14
N LYS A 137 -18.05 1.19 3.09
CA LYS A 137 -17.25 0.38 4.02
C LYS A 137 -16.78 -0.89 3.33
N THR A 138 -15.48 -1.15 3.39
CA THR A 138 -14.87 -2.37 2.86
C THR A 138 -13.88 -2.89 3.88
N SER A 139 -13.96 -4.17 4.19
CA SER A 139 -13.05 -4.81 5.12
C SER A 139 -12.59 -6.15 4.59
N MET A 140 -11.31 -6.43 4.70
CA MET A 140 -10.70 -7.73 4.44
C MET A 140 -10.60 -8.58 5.70
N ILE A 141 -11.11 -8.09 6.81
CA ILE A 141 -11.03 -8.80 8.08
C ILE A 141 -11.92 -10.04 7.99
N ARG A 142 -11.38 -11.12 8.52
CA ARG A 142 -12.03 -12.40 8.61
C ARG A 142 -13.43 -12.27 9.27
N ALA A 143 -14.40 -12.70 8.54
CA ALA A 143 -15.74 -12.87 9.10
C ALA A 143 -15.74 -14.03 10.15
#